data_7dd510e3015d0c9ee7830b4115a92004
#
_entry.id   7dd510e3015d0c9ee7830b4115a92004
#
_cell.length_a   1.000
_cell.length_b   1.000
_cell.length_c   1.000
_cell.angle_alpha   90.00
_cell.angle_beta   90.00
_cell.angle_gamma   90.00
#
_symmetry.space_group_name_H-M   'P 1'
#
loop_
_entity.id
_entity.type
_entity.pdbx_description
1 polymer ?
#
loop_
_entity_poly.entity_id
_entity_poly.type
_entity_poly.pdbx_seq_one_letter_code
_entity_poly.pdbx_strand_id
1 'polypeptide(L)'
;NITYIKQDEPRGIAHAIMLCKEFVNNEKFLVFLGDNIIQKSIKNFVENFKNSDYDATVLLCKVDNPSSFGIADIKDGKITKITEKPKEPISNLAVTGIYLLDPVIFEIIDNLKPSWRNELEITDALDNLLRKNNNISYEKITDYWKDTGTPQDILHANGEIISKHPDFVRRHGSNKVIIGKNCK
;
A
#
# COMPACT_ATOMS: atom_id res chain seq x y z
N ASN A 1 -19.66 -9.60 -5.77
CA ASN A 1 -18.99 -10.80 -6.31
C ASN A 1 -17.51 -10.75 -5.96
N ILE A 2 -16.90 -11.91 -5.66
CA ILE A 2 -15.47 -12.05 -5.41
C ILE A 2 -14.91 -12.97 -6.49
N THR A 3 -13.79 -12.55 -7.10
CA THR A 3 -13.04 -13.37 -8.06
C THR A 3 -11.66 -13.64 -7.47
N TYR A 4 -11.24 -14.90 -7.50
CA TYR A 4 -9.93 -15.34 -7.03
C TYR A 4 -8.99 -15.52 -8.23
N ILE A 5 -7.86 -14.83 -8.20
CA ILE A 5 -6.80 -14.94 -9.22
C ILE A 5 -5.56 -15.47 -8.51
N LYS A 6 -5.08 -16.62 -8.96
CA LYS A 6 -3.93 -17.29 -8.34
C LYS A 6 -2.63 -16.77 -8.94
N GLN A 7 -1.69 -16.42 -8.08
CA GLN A 7 -0.29 -16.22 -8.43
C GLN A 7 0.46 -17.51 -8.08
N ASP A 8 0.93 -18.24 -9.09
CA ASP A 8 1.57 -19.56 -8.86
C ASP A 8 2.98 -19.45 -8.24
N GLU A 9 3.70 -18.37 -8.53
CA GLU A 9 5.03 -18.08 -8.00
C GLU A 9 5.09 -16.65 -7.43
N PRO A 10 5.74 -16.43 -6.28
CA PRO A 10 5.86 -15.10 -5.66
C PRO A 10 6.87 -14.22 -6.41
N ARG A 11 6.47 -13.71 -7.56
CA ARG A 11 7.33 -12.91 -8.46
C ARG A 11 7.19 -11.39 -8.25
N GLY A 12 6.68 -10.97 -7.12
CA GLY A 12 6.50 -9.57 -6.75
C GLY A 12 5.08 -9.04 -6.95
N ILE A 13 4.82 -7.85 -6.40
CA ILE A 13 3.49 -7.21 -6.38
C ILE A 13 3.07 -6.81 -7.80
N ALA A 14 3.96 -6.25 -8.60
CA ALA A 14 3.63 -5.87 -9.98
C ALA A 14 3.21 -7.07 -10.82
N HIS A 15 3.83 -8.26 -10.62
CA HIS A 15 3.38 -9.48 -11.26
C HIS A 15 1.96 -9.89 -10.83
N ALA A 16 1.63 -9.78 -9.54
CA ALA A 16 0.27 -10.07 -9.07
C ALA A 16 -0.77 -9.12 -9.69
N ILE A 17 -0.43 -7.83 -9.82
CA ILE A 17 -1.27 -6.84 -10.50
C ILE A 17 -1.44 -7.21 -11.98
N MET A 18 -0.39 -7.62 -12.68
CA MET A 18 -0.46 -8.01 -14.10
C MET A 18 -1.45 -9.15 -14.33
N LEU A 19 -1.53 -10.13 -13.43
CA LEU A 19 -2.48 -11.23 -13.54
C LEU A 19 -3.95 -10.77 -13.47
N CYS A 20 -4.20 -9.57 -12.95
CA CYS A 20 -5.54 -8.99 -12.84
C CYS A 20 -5.96 -8.19 -14.09
N LYS A 21 -5.12 -8.08 -15.13
CA LYS A 21 -5.35 -7.23 -16.31
C LYS A 21 -6.71 -7.46 -16.96
N GLU A 22 -7.05 -8.70 -17.24
CA GLU A 22 -8.34 -9.05 -17.86
C GLU A 22 -9.54 -8.76 -16.93
N PHE A 23 -9.36 -8.98 -15.62
CA PHE A 23 -10.38 -8.68 -14.62
C PHE A 23 -10.66 -7.18 -14.50
N VAL A 24 -9.61 -6.35 -14.58
CA VAL A 24 -9.71 -4.88 -14.53
C VAL A 24 -10.43 -4.30 -15.74
N ASN A 25 -10.40 -4.99 -16.88
CA ASN A 25 -11.14 -4.63 -18.09
C ASN A 25 -10.98 -3.17 -18.53
N ASN A 26 -9.74 -2.66 -18.49
CA ASN A 26 -9.37 -1.31 -18.91
C ASN A 26 -10.06 -0.16 -18.13
N GLU A 27 -10.42 -0.40 -16.88
CA GLU A 27 -10.97 0.61 -15.97
C GLU A 27 -9.94 1.03 -14.91
N LYS A 28 -10.06 2.24 -14.36
CA LYS A 28 -9.29 2.66 -13.18
C LYS A 28 -9.60 1.74 -12.00
N PHE A 29 -8.59 1.35 -11.25
CA PHE A 29 -8.74 0.38 -10.18
C PHE A 29 -7.94 0.73 -8.93
N LEU A 30 -8.32 0.11 -7.83
CA LEU A 30 -7.64 0.19 -6.54
C LEU A 30 -6.94 -1.14 -6.26
N VAL A 31 -5.67 -1.07 -5.89
CA VAL A 31 -4.93 -2.16 -5.26
C VAL A 31 -4.83 -1.88 -3.77
N PHE A 32 -5.19 -2.86 -2.96
CA PHE A 32 -5.07 -2.78 -1.51
C PHE A 32 -4.39 -4.06 -1.01
N LEU A 33 -3.17 -3.95 -0.51
CA LEU A 33 -2.44 -5.10 0.03
C LEU A 33 -3.07 -5.52 1.35
N GLY A 34 -3.30 -6.84 1.51
CA GLY A 34 -4.08 -7.39 2.62
C GLY A 34 -3.44 -7.29 4.01
N ASP A 35 -2.17 -6.95 4.07
CA ASP A 35 -1.38 -6.70 5.30
C ASP A 35 -1.35 -5.23 5.73
N ASN A 36 -1.97 -4.35 4.96
CA ASN A 36 -2.04 -2.93 5.30
C ASN A 36 -3.27 -2.61 6.16
N ILE A 37 -3.05 -1.94 7.27
CA ILE A 37 -4.08 -1.44 8.18
C ILE A 37 -4.11 0.08 8.12
N ILE A 38 -5.27 0.63 7.80
CA ILE A 38 -5.52 2.08 7.76
C ILE A 38 -6.82 2.40 8.51
N GLN A 39 -6.82 3.45 9.31
CA GLN A 39 -8.03 3.88 10.03
C GLN A 39 -8.88 4.85 9.24
N LYS A 40 -8.25 5.69 8.45
CA LYS A 40 -8.97 6.68 7.63
C LYS A 40 -9.70 6.02 6.48
N SER A 41 -10.90 6.48 6.20
CA SER A 41 -11.61 6.09 4.99
C SER A 41 -10.84 6.53 3.75
N ILE A 42 -10.63 5.61 2.81
CA ILE A 42 -10.00 5.89 1.51
C ILE A 42 -10.99 6.41 0.46
N LYS A 43 -12.26 6.55 0.80
CA LYS A 43 -13.32 6.92 -0.14
C LYS A 43 -13.01 8.20 -0.91
N ASN A 44 -12.57 9.25 -0.23
CA ASN A 44 -12.24 10.51 -0.88
C ASN A 44 -11.05 10.39 -1.84
N PHE A 45 -10.04 9.58 -1.51
CA PHE A 45 -8.91 9.30 -2.39
C PHE A 45 -9.37 8.61 -3.68
N VAL A 46 -10.26 7.63 -3.54
CA VAL A 46 -10.83 6.90 -4.69
C VAL A 46 -11.67 7.84 -5.56
N GLU A 47 -12.53 8.67 -4.98
CA GLU A 47 -13.35 9.63 -5.71
C GLU A 47 -12.52 10.67 -6.43
N ASN A 48 -11.49 11.23 -5.77
CA ASN A 48 -10.57 12.19 -6.38
C ASN A 48 -9.83 11.58 -7.58
N PHE A 49 -9.28 10.37 -7.42
CA PHE A 49 -8.59 9.69 -8.50
C PHE A 49 -9.51 9.34 -9.66
N LYS A 50 -10.72 8.86 -9.38
CA LYS A 50 -11.71 8.52 -10.41
C LYS A 50 -12.03 9.71 -11.31
N ASN A 51 -12.08 10.93 -10.73
CA ASN A 51 -12.42 12.16 -11.42
C ASN A 51 -11.20 12.95 -11.92
N SER A 52 -10.01 12.41 -11.82
CA SER A 52 -8.76 13.03 -12.27
C SER A 52 -8.26 12.42 -13.57
N ASP A 53 -7.30 13.09 -14.21
CA ASP A 53 -6.56 12.56 -15.37
C ASP A 53 -5.23 11.90 -14.96
N TYR A 54 -5.01 11.65 -13.67
CA TYR A 54 -3.79 11.00 -13.20
C TYR A 54 -3.73 9.53 -13.64
N ASP A 55 -2.52 9.10 -14.01
CA ASP A 55 -2.19 7.71 -14.34
C ASP A 55 -2.05 6.84 -13.09
N ALA A 56 -1.66 7.47 -11.98
CA ALA A 56 -1.65 6.82 -10.66
C ALA A 56 -1.81 7.86 -9.54
N THR A 57 -2.34 7.40 -8.40
CA THR A 57 -2.25 8.10 -7.12
C THR A 57 -1.75 7.14 -6.07
N VAL A 58 -0.67 7.50 -5.38
CA VAL A 58 -0.09 6.72 -4.29
C VAL A 58 -0.41 7.34 -2.94
N LEU A 59 -0.67 6.50 -1.94
CA LEU A 59 -0.84 6.98 -0.58
C LEU A 59 0.50 6.92 0.14
N LEU A 60 0.93 8.03 0.72
CA LEU A 60 2.21 8.17 1.41
C LEU A 60 2.00 8.31 2.91
N CYS A 61 2.82 7.62 3.68
CA CYS A 61 2.86 7.74 5.13
C CYS A 61 4.30 8.03 5.61
N LYS A 62 4.41 8.88 6.62
CA LYS A 62 5.72 9.14 7.25
C LYS A 62 6.12 7.96 8.13
N VAL A 63 7.36 7.47 7.96
CA VAL A 63 7.90 6.31 8.69
C VAL A 63 9.23 6.64 9.36
N ASP A 64 9.54 5.91 10.43
CA ASP A 64 10.81 6.07 11.18
C ASP A 64 11.95 5.28 10.54
N ASN A 65 11.65 4.16 9.86
CA ASN A 65 12.64 3.32 9.18
C ASN A 65 12.39 3.27 7.67
N PRO A 66 12.75 4.32 6.92
CA PRO A 66 12.44 4.40 5.49
C PRO A 66 13.15 3.35 4.64
N SER A 67 14.31 2.81 5.08
CA SER A 67 15.02 1.76 4.33
C SER A 67 14.28 0.43 4.22
N SER A 68 13.17 0.28 4.93
CA SER A 68 12.34 -0.94 4.88
C SER A 68 11.20 -0.87 3.85
N PHE A 69 10.97 0.29 3.23
CA PHE A 69 9.82 0.57 2.37
C PHE A 69 10.25 1.14 1.02
N GLY A 70 9.33 1.12 0.08
CA GLY A 70 9.40 1.99 -1.09
C GLY A 70 9.26 3.45 -0.66
N ILE A 71 10.18 4.31 -1.08
CA ILE A 71 10.23 5.71 -0.65
C ILE A 71 9.99 6.64 -1.82
N ALA A 72 9.12 7.63 -1.60
CA ALA A 72 8.84 8.70 -2.55
C ALA A 72 9.62 9.97 -2.19
N ASP A 73 10.35 10.50 -3.15
CA ASP A 73 10.98 11.80 -3.07
C ASP A 73 10.06 12.86 -3.65
N ILE A 74 9.83 13.94 -2.88
CA ILE A 74 8.94 15.03 -3.28
C ILE A 74 9.74 16.33 -3.41
N LYS A 75 9.57 16.99 -4.53
CA LYS A 75 10.10 18.33 -4.78
C LYS A 75 9.00 19.19 -5.40
N ASP A 76 8.86 20.42 -4.90
CA ASP A 76 7.87 21.40 -5.40
C ASP A 76 6.43 20.83 -5.47
N GLY A 77 6.06 19.99 -4.47
CA GLY A 77 4.74 19.38 -4.37
C GLY A 77 4.48 18.23 -5.36
N LYS A 78 5.51 17.73 -6.05
CA LYS A 78 5.41 16.61 -7.00
C LYS A 78 6.36 15.49 -6.61
N ILE A 79 5.95 14.26 -6.89
CA ILE A 79 6.86 13.11 -6.79
C ILE A 79 7.90 13.24 -7.90
N THR A 80 9.17 13.12 -7.53
CA THR A 80 10.29 13.18 -8.47
C THR A 80 10.97 11.83 -8.67
N LYS A 81 10.82 10.93 -7.71
CA LYS A 81 11.39 9.58 -7.74
C LYS A 81 10.67 8.66 -6.77
N ILE A 82 10.61 7.37 -7.09
CA ILE A 82 10.19 6.32 -6.17
C ILE A 82 11.29 5.25 -6.17
N THR A 83 11.75 4.84 -4.99
CA THR A 83 12.87 3.89 -4.85
C THR A 83 12.51 2.79 -3.86
N GLU A 84 12.64 1.53 -4.28
CA GLU A 84 12.43 0.38 -3.39
C GLU A 84 13.57 0.25 -2.39
N LYS A 85 13.24 0.23 -1.10
CA LYS A 85 14.15 -0.02 0.03
C LYS A 85 15.54 0.61 -0.13
N PRO A 86 15.61 1.95 -0.27
CA PRO A 86 16.88 2.63 -0.52
C PRO A 86 17.83 2.45 0.66
N LYS A 87 19.12 2.22 0.37
CA LYS A 87 20.17 2.16 1.40
C LYS A 87 20.36 3.52 2.09
N GLU A 88 20.24 4.58 1.31
CA GLU A 88 20.37 5.98 1.75
C GLU A 88 19.09 6.73 1.33
N PRO A 89 18.05 6.71 2.17
CA PRO A 89 16.80 7.37 1.84
C PRO A 89 16.93 8.89 1.96
N ILE A 90 16.48 9.61 0.94
CA ILE A 90 16.43 11.08 0.93
C ILE A 90 15.17 11.59 1.65
N SER A 91 14.14 10.77 1.72
CA SER A 91 12.84 11.08 2.29
C SER A 91 12.43 10.02 3.31
N ASN A 92 11.47 10.31 4.15
CA ASN A 92 10.83 9.35 5.05
C ASN A 92 9.35 9.11 4.69
N LEU A 93 8.95 9.41 3.46
CA LEU A 93 7.61 9.19 2.95
C LEU A 93 7.54 7.83 2.28
N ALA A 94 7.06 6.85 3.02
CA ALA A 94 6.84 5.50 2.51
C ALA A 94 5.61 5.45 1.59
N VAL A 95 5.75 4.77 0.47
CA VAL A 95 4.63 4.38 -0.38
C VAL A 95 3.92 3.23 0.33
N THR A 96 2.67 3.44 0.68
CA THR A 96 1.87 2.41 1.36
C THR A 96 1.46 1.31 0.38
N GLY A 97 0.92 0.21 0.90
CA GLY A 97 0.35 -0.86 0.06
C GLY A 97 -1.04 -0.54 -0.51
N ILE A 98 -1.31 0.73 -0.80
CA ILE A 98 -2.60 1.19 -1.34
C ILE A 98 -2.31 2.06 -2.57
N TYR A 99 -2.70 1.57 -3.74
CA TYR A 99 -2.43 2.21 -5.03
C TYR A 99 -3.73 2.41 -5.81
N LEU A 100 -3.91 3.59 -6.35
CA LEU A 100 -4.98 3.92 -7.28
C LEU A 100 -4.33 4.03 -8.67
N LEU A 101 -4.73 3.18 -9.60
CA LEU A 101 -4.01 2.96 -10.86
C LEU A 101 -4.93 3.08 -12.07
N ASP A 102 -4.40 3.71 -13.10
CA ASP A 102 -4.96 3.64 -14.45
C ASP A 102 -4.42 2.41 -15.19
N PRO A 103 -5.18 1.80 -16.12
CA PRO A 103 -4.73 0.64 -16.89
C PRO A 103 -3.40 0.81 -17.63
N VAL A 104 -2.93 2.02 -17.88
CA VAL A 104 -1.61 2.29 -18.48
C VAL A 104 -0.47 1.62 -17.69
N ILE A 105 -0.68 1.34 -16.40
CA ILE A 105 0.29 0.64 -15.58
C ILE A 105 0.64 -0.75 -16.12
N PHE A 106 -0.28 -1.44 -16.77
CA PHE A 106 -0.05 -2.77 -17.34
C PHE A 106 1.00 -2.73 -18.46
N GLU A 107 1.03 -1.67 -19.28
CA GLU A 107 2.07 -1.49 -20.30
C GLU A 107 3.46 -1.29 -19.67
N ILE A 108 3.51 -0.62 -18.52
CA ILE A 108 4.75 -0.40 -17.77
C ILE A 108 5.25 -1.71 -17.19
N ILE A 109 4.34 -2.47 -16.54
CA ILE A 109 4.69 -3.75 -15.88
C ILE A 109 5.16 -4.78 -16.91
N ASP A 110 4.58 -4.81 -18.10
CA ASP A 110 4.93 -5.75 -19.17
C ASP A 110 6.40 -5.61 -19.62
N ASN A 111 6.97 -4.41 -19.45
CA ASN A 111 8.34 -4.08 -19.78
C ASN A 111 9.30 -4.05 -18.58
N LEU A 112 8.82 -4.39 -17.37
CA LEU A 112 9.64 -4.41 -16.16
C LEU A 112 10.67 -5.53 -16.21
N LYS A 113 11.86 -5.24 -15.68
CA LYS A 113 12.87 -6.26 -15.38
C LYS A 113 12.82 -6.57 -13.87
N PRO A 114 13.06 -7.83 -13.49
CA PRO A 114 13.18 -8.18 -12.08
C PRO A 114 14.24 -7.34 -11.36
N SER A 115 13.93 -6.95 -10.14
CA SER A 115 14.85 -6.25 -9.25
C SER A 115 16.00 -7.18 -8.78
N TRP A 116 16.91 -6.63 -8.00
CA TRP A 116 17.96 -7.43 -7.34
C TRP A 116 17.40 -8.51 -6.39
N ARG A 117 16.11 -8.39 -6.00
CA ARG A 117 15.36 -9.39 -5.23
C ARG A 117 14.75 -10.49 -6.09
N ASN A 118 14.93 -10.43 -7.41
CA ASN A 118 14.25 -11.26 -8.39
C ASN A 118 12.72 -11.11 -8.39
N GLU A 119 12.24 -9.91 -8.04
CA GLU A 119 10.82 -9.55 -8.00
C GLU A 119 10.51 -8.42 -9.00
N LEU A 120 9.30 -8.40 -9.54
CA LEU A 120 8.74 -7.27 -10.26
C LEU A 120 8.13 -6.31 -9.23
N GLU A 121 8.90 -5.27 -8.90
CA GLU A 121 8.53 -4.32 -7.87
C GLU A 121 7.48 -3.33 -8.38
N ILE A 122 6.46 -3.07 -7.59
CA ILE A 122 5.46 -2.04 -7.94
C ILE A 122 6.07 -0.64 -7.88
N THR A 123 7.04 -0.41 -7.03
CA THR A 123 7.79 0.85 -6.93
C THR A 123 8.59 1.15 -8.20
N ASP A 124 9.18 0.14 -8.83
CA ASP A 124 9.87 0.29 -10.11
C ASP A 124 8.86 0.58 -11.25
N ALA A 125 7.69 -0.06 -11.21
CA ALA A 125 6.62 0.26 -12.17
C ALA A 125 6.17 1.72 -12.04
N LEU A 126 5.94 2.19 -10.82
CA LEU A 126 5.56 3.57 -10.55
C LEU A 126 6.67 4.56 -10.94
N ASP A 127 7.95 4.28 -10.65
CA ASP A 127 9.05 5.14 -11.06
C ASP A 127 9.19 5.21 -12.59
N ASN A 128 9.00 4.09 -13.30
CA ASN A 128 9.00 4.06 -14.76
C ASN A 128 7.80 4.83 -15.34
N LEU A 129 6.61 4.69 -14.76
CA LEU A 129 5.43 5.47 -15.14
C LEU A 129 5.65 6.96 -14.93
N LEU A 130 6.25 7.34 -13.79
CA LEU A 130 6.61 8.72 -13.48
C LEU A 130 7.56 9.30 -14.54
N ARG A 131 8.60 8.54 -14.95
CA ARG A 131 9.57 8.97 -15.97
C ARG A 131 8.95 9.10 -17.35
N LYS A 132 7.97 8.24 -17.70
CA LYS A 132 7.31 8.25 -19.01
C LYS A 132 6.35 9.43 -19.15
N ASN A 133 5.46 9.63 -18.19
CA ASN A 133 4.32 10.55 -18.31
C ASN A 133 4.36 11.70 -17.29
N ASN A 134 5.12 11.55 -16.20
CA ASN A 134 5.16 12.49 -15.05
C ASN A 134 3.77 12.86 -14.50
N ASN A 135 2.83 11.91 -14.52
CA ASN A 135 1.42 12.12 -14.20
C ASN A 135 0.95 11.27 -13.01
N ILE A 136 1.79 11.24 -11.96
CA ILE A 136 1.47 10.56 -10.70
C ILE A 136 1.21 11.59 -9.62
N SER A 137 0.06 11.47 -8.97
CA SER A 137 -0.27 12.25 -7.78
C SER A 137 -0.02 11.45 -6.50
N TYR A 138 -0.09 12.13 -5.37
CA TYR A 138 -0.01 11.49 -4.07
C TYR A 138 -0.97 12.14 -3.07
N GLU A 139 -1.37 11.34 -2.10
CA GLU A 139 -2.09 11.81 -0.92
C GLU A 139 -1.35 11.38 0.34
N LYS A 140 -1.37 12.21 1.39
CA LYS A 140 -0.70 11.87 2.65
C LYS A 140 -1.69 11.28 3.64
N ILE A 141 -1.34 10.12 4.18
CA ILE A 141 -2.01 9.54 5.33
C ILE A 141 -1.45 10.23 6.58
N THR A 142 -2.30 10.93 7.30
CA THR A 142 -1.95 11.64 8.55
C THR A 142 -2.41 10.89 9.79
N ASP A 143 -3.27 9.89 9.59
CA ASP A 143 -3.80 9.04 10.64
C ASP A 143 -2.98 7.74 10.73
N TYR A 144 -3.47 6.78 11.52
CA TYR A 144 -2.79 5.50 11.67
C TYR A 144 -2.75 4.70 10.36
N TRP A 145 -1.56 4.33 9.98
CA TRP A 145 -1.26 3.34 8.95
C TRP A 145 -0.19 2.38 9.48
N LYS A 146 -0.32 1.10 9.17
CA LYS A 146 0.66 0.08 9.50
C LYS A 146 0.65 -1.02 8.45
N ASP A 147 1.86 -1.36 7.99
CA ASP A 147 2.16 -2.62 7.33
C ASP A 147 2.36 -3.69 8.41
N THR A 148 1.60 -4.79 8.34
CA THR A 148 1.61 -5.84 9.35
C THR A 148 2.44 -7.06 8.91
N GLY A 149 3.64 -6.80 8.41
CA GLY A 149 4.55 -7.83 7.89
C GLY A 149 5.15 -8.76 8.94
N THR A 150 5.06 -8.43 10.24
CA THR A 150 5.57 -9.26 11.33
C THR A 150 4.51 -9.52 12.41
N PRO A 151 4.63 -10.59 13.23
CA PRO A 151 3.72 -10.81 14.35
C PRO A 151 3.64 -9.63 15.33
N GLN A 152 4.74 -8.93 15.56
CA GLN A 152 4.80 -7.74 16.39
C GLN A 152 3.97 -6.59 15.81
N ASP A 153 4.01 -6.40 14.49
CA ASP A 153 3.21 -5.39 13.80
C ASP A 153 1.71 -5.68 13.93
N ILE A 154 1.30 -6.95 13.85
CA ILE A 154 -0.09 -7.38 14.06
C ILE A 154 -0.53 -7.06 15.48
N LEU A 155 0.28 -7.38 16.50
CA LEU A 155 -0.03 -7.07 17.90
C LEU A 155 -0.13 -5.57 18.13
N HIS A 156 0.78 -4.79 17.55
CA HIS A 156 0.75 -3.32 17.63
C HIS A 156 -0.53 -2.77 17.00
N ALA A 157 -0.84 -3.17 15.76
CA ALA A 157 -2.04 -2.73 15.05
C ALA A 157 -3.33 -3.10 15.81
N ASN A 158 -3.39 -4.31 16.38
CA ASN A 158 -4.51 -4.74 17.21
C ASN A 158 -4.68 -3.85 18.45
N GLY A 159 -3.58 -3.54 19.15
CA GLY A 159 -3.59 -2.63 20.32
C GLY A 159 -4.11 -1.24 19.97
N GLU A 160 -3.65 -0.67 18.85
CA GLU A 160 -4.09 0.65 18.37
C GLU A 160 -5.59 0.69 18.03
N ILE A 161 -6.09 -0.34 17.35
CA ILE A 161 -7.51 -0.40 16.99
C ILE A 161 -8.39 -0.57 18.23
N ILE A 162 -8.01 -1.48 19.13
CA ILE A 162 -8.77 -1.74 20.36
C ILE A 162 -8.80 -0.50 21.26
N SER A 163 -7.67 0.21 21.41
CA SER A 163 -7.58 1.40 22.26
C SER A 163 -8.55 2.51 21.84
N LYS A 164 -8.86 2.60 20.56
CA LYS A 164 -9.77 3.60 19.98
C LYS A 164 -11.24 3.16 19.93
N HIS A 165 -11.50 1.89 20.28
CA HIS A 165 -12.84 1.33 20.36
C HIS A 165 -13.14 0.72 21.76
N PRO A 166 -13.11 1.53 22.82
CA PRO A 166 -13.29 1.04 24.19
C PRO A 166 -14.62 0.31 24.42
N ASP A 167 -15.66 0.66 23.64
CA ASP A 167 -16.95 -0.02 23.70
C ASP A 167 -16.90 -1.46 23.15
N PHE A 168 -15.99 -1.74 22.20
CA PHE A 168 -15.78 -3.10 21.73
C PHE A 168 -15.22 -3.99 22.85
N VAL A 169 -14.26 -3.49 23.60
CA VAL A 169 -13.69 -4.19 24.77
C VAL A 169 -14.75 -4.37 25.86
N ARG A 170 -15.55 -3.34 26.16
CA ARG A 170 -16.63 -3.43 27.17
C ARG A 170 -17.73 -4.40 26.77
N ARG A 171 -18.18 -4.41 25.52
CA ARG A 171 -19.28 -5.29 25.07
C ARG A 171 -18.89 -6.78 25.02
N HIS A 172 -17.63 -7.08 24.74
CA HIS A 172 -17.15 -8.45 24.63
C HIS A 172 -16.39 -8.90 25.88
N GLY A 173 -15.92 -7.99 26.71
CA GLY A 173 -15.14 -8.27 27.91
C GLY A 173 -15.95 -8.55 29.17
N SER A 174 -17.23 -8.14 29.23
CA SER A 174 -17.98 -8.19 30.49
C SER A 174 -18.51 -9.58 30.87
N ASN A 175 -18.57 -10.57 29.96
CA ASN A 175 -19.19 -11.84 30.26
C ASN A 175 -18.48 -13.13 29.88
N LYS A 176 -17.32 -13.09 29.21
CA LYS A 176 -16.61 -14.33 28.79
C LYS A 176 -15.09 -14.20 28.63
N VAL A 177 -14.43 -13.27 29.28
CA VAL A 177 -12.94 -13.31 29.32
C VAL A 177 -12.52 -14.31 30.38
N ILE A 178 -12.13 -15.50 29.96
CA ILE A 178 -11.46 -16.47 30.83
C ILE A 178 -9.97 -16.13 30.79
N ILE A 179 -9.50 -15.44 31.81
CA ILE A 179 -8.06 -15.20 32.00
C ILE A 179 -7.48 -16.47 32.63
N GLY A 180 -6.67 -17.20 31.86
CA GLY A 180 -5.95 -18.38 32.38
C GLY A 180 -4.97 -17.98 33.49
N LYS A 181 -4.58 -18.94 34.33
CA LYS A 181 -3.48 -18.76 35.29
C LYS A 181 -2.21 -18.41 34.53
N ASN A 182 -1.50 -17.34 34.95
CA ASN A 182 -0.27 -16.81 34.35
C ASN A 182 -0.42 -15.99 33.06
N CYS A 183 -1.59 -15.51 32.69
CA CYS A 183 -1.74 -14.45 31.69
C CYS A 183 -1.38 -13.09 32.32
N LYS A 184 -0.40 -12.39 31.70
CA LYS A 184 -0.05 -10.99 32.03
C LYS A 184 -0.57 -10.08 30.95
#